data_d5c7b40c7c2b6a4810e8f0937a6b432c
#
_entry.id   d5c7b40c7c2b6a4810e8f0937a6b432c
#
_cell.length_a   1.000
_cell.length_b   1.000
_cell.length_c   1.000
_cell.angle_alpha   90.00
_cell.angle_beta   90.00
_cell.angle_gamma   90.00
#
_symmetry.space_group_name_H-M   'P 1'
#
loop_
_entity.id
_entity.type
_entity.pdbx_description
1 polymer ?
#
loop_
_entity_poly.entity_id
_entity_poly.type
_entity_poly.pdbx_seq_one_letter_code
_entity_poly.pdbx_strand_id
1 'polypeptide(L)'
;MRIHSPALLVLLLCSLLAGAANAEPSPEPTYKDCHPGDKAALLAFKAAFGEAYDFASWTPNNPCCDWYDVTCDRFTGRVIGLAIFQDANLTGTIPTALAGLPHLEDLTLRHLPGLSGPIPPAIGKLSNLSSLRISWTAASGPVPSFLGALKKLNFLDLSFNSLSGAIPASLGTIPNLSGINLSRNRLTGAIPPMFLSKSPHQDVYLWLSHNNLTGPIPADFAAVNFTHLDLSRNDLTGDASGLFGRGKELQYIDLSRNAFDFDLSGLVLPERLYFVDVSHNAIDGSIPAQVASMSNLNFFNVSYNRLCGPVPAGGNMAGFDLYNFQHNKCLCGAPLPSC
;
A
#
# COMPACT_ATOMS: atom_id res chain seq x y z
N MET A 1 16.99 32.17 73.41
CA MET A 1 17.04 31.69 74.80
C MET A 1 16.29 30.36 74.87
N ARG A 2 17.00 29.25 75.29
CA ARG A 2 16.53 27.87 75.56
C ARG A 2 15.91 27.08 74.41
N ILE A 3 16.65 26.25 73.70
CA ILE A 3 17.07 24.85 73.87
C ILE A 3 16.07 23.97 74.62
N HIS A 4 15.39 23.07 73.90
CA HIS A 4 15.07 21.71 74.38
C HIS A 4 15.03 20.74 73.21
N SER A 5 15.89 19.75 73.33
CA SER A 5 16.10 18.56 72.53
C SER A 5 14.87 17.63 72.52
N PRO A 6 14.60 16.93 71.45
CA PRO A 6 13.85 15.68 71.49
C PRO A 6 14.69 14.48 71.02
N ALA A 7 15.22 13.80 71.96
CA ALA A 7 15.65 12.42 71.81
C ALA A 7 14.50 11.54 72.31
N LEU A 8 13.57 11.12 71.46
CA LEU A 8 12.62 9.99 71.68
C LEU A 8 11.65 9.77 70.56
N LEU A 9 12.13 9.59 69.31
CA LEU A 9 11.28 9.13 68.21
C LEU A 9 12.05 8.38 67.13
N VAL A 10 13.05 7.57 67.52
CA VAL A 10 13.88 6.78 66.56
C VAL A 10 13.78 5.27 66.81
N LEU A 11 12.93 4.77 67.66
CA LEU A 11 12.88 3.32 68.01
C LEU A 11 11.60 2.60 67.60
N LEU A 12 10.79 3.12 66.63
CA LEU A 12 9.55 2.45 66.20
C LEU A 12 9.42 2.30 64.66
N LEU A 13 10.50 2.39 63.90
CA LEU A 13 10.49 2.29 62.45
C LEU A 13 11.44 1.19 61.88
N CYS A 14 11.88 0.27 62.70
CA CYS A 14 12.77 -0.83 62.28
C CYS A 14 12.13 -2.25 62.27
N SER A 15 10.81 -2.40 62.23
CA SER A 15 10.16 -3.73 62.25
C SER A 15 9.16 -3.97 61.10
N LEU A 16 9.25 -3.25 60.00
CA LEU A 16 8.39 -3.46 58.81
C LEU A 16 9.15 -3.68 57.49
N LEU A 17 10.40 -4.12 57.53
CA LEU A 17 11.19 -4.43 56.34
C LEU A 17 11.66 -5.92 56.31
N ALA A 18 10.78 -6.85 56.70
CA ALA A 18 11.06 -8.29 56.57
C ALA A 18 9.88 -8.97 55.87
N GLY A 19 9.76 -8.71 54.59
CA GLY A 19 8.69 -9.29 53.76
C GLY A 19 8.84 -8.99 52.28
N ALA A 20 10.06 -8.67 51.79
CA ALA A 20 10.36 -8.77 50.37
C ALA A 20 10.40 -10.25 50.02
N ALA A 21 9.26 -10.83 49.68
CA ALA A 21 9.21 -12.09 48.97
C ALA A 21 10.11 -11.98 47.75
N ASN A 22 11.16 -12.79 47.68
CA ASN A 22 11.91 -13.07 46.49
C ASN A 22 10.88 -13.57 45.45
N ALA A 23 10.30 -12.69 44.65
CA ALA A 23 9.66 -13.08 43.43
C ALA A 23 10.75 -13.71 42.58
N GLU A 24 10.78 -15.02 42.46
CA GLU A 24 11.57 -15.68 41.45
C GLU A 24 11.26 -15.00 40.14
N PRO A 25 12.28 -14.57 39.34
CA PRO A 25 12.05 -14.03 38.03
C PRO A 25 11.21 -15.07 37.27
N SER A 26 10.05 -14.67 36.78
CA SER A 26 9.24 -15.54 35.90
C SER A 26 10.19 -16.04 34.81
N PRO A 27 10.19 -17.39 34.54
CA PRO A 27 11.08 -17.92 33.51
C PRO A 27 10.86 -17.13 32.25
N GLU A 28 11.95 -16.55 31.71
CA GLU A 28 11.90 -15.87 30.42
C GLU A 28 11.26 -16.84 29.43
N PRO A 29 10.34 -16.36 28.56
CA PRO A 29 9.69 -17.24 27.61
C PRO A 29 10.79 -17.89 26.76
N THR A 30 10.93 -19.20 26.86
CA THR A 30 11.88 -19.96 26.06
C THR A 30 11.43 -19.84 24.60
N TYR A 31 12.19 -19.07 23.82
CA TYR A 31 11.97 -18.99 22.37
C TYR A 31 12.20 -20.37 21.76
N LYS A 32 11.27 -20.76 20.91
CA LYS A 32 11.40 -22.04 20.21
C LYS A 32 12.38 -21.89 19.06
N ASP A 33 13.26 -22.87 18.91
CA ASP A 33 14.19 -22.93 17.76
C ASP A 33 13.46 -22.94 16.42
N CYS A 34 14.13 -22.47 15.39
CA CYS A 34 13.64 -22.51 14.02
C CYS A 34 13.14 -23.92 13.63
N HIS A 35 11.94 -23.99 13.08
CA HIS A 35 11.36 -25.25 12.62
C HIS A 35 12.21 -25.88 11.49
N PRO A 36 12.61 -27.16 11.61
CA PRO A 36 13.54 -27.78 10.64
C PRO A 36 13.04 -27.76 9.19
N GLY A 37 11.74 -27.91 8.96
CA GLY A 37 11.14 -27.85 7.63
C GLY A 37 11.24 -26.45 7.01
N ASP A 38 11.04 -25.39 7.82
CA ASP A 38 11.15 -24.01 7.36
C ASP A 38 12.61 -23.68 7.04
N LYS A 39 13.54 -24.12 7.88
CA LYS A 39 14.98 -24.00 7.64
C LYS A 39 15.40 -24.66 6.33
N ALA A 40 14.93 -25.89 6.06
CA ALA A 40 15.20 -26.59 4.82
C ALA A 40 14.66 -25.85 3.60
N ALA A 41 13.45 -25.29 3.69
CA ALA A 41 12.85 -24.46 2.63
C ALA A 41 13.65 -23.18 2.35
N LEU A 42 14.12 -22.50 3.39
CA LEU A 42 14.95 -21.29 3.25
C LEU A 42 16.32 -21.61 2.65
N LEU A 43 16.97 -22.71 3.05
CA LEU A 43 18.24 -23.14 2.43
C LEU A 43 18.06 -23.50 0.95
N ALA A 44 16.94 -24.15 0.61
CA ALA A 44 16.60 -24.43 -0.79
C ALA A 44 16.29 -23.13 -1.58
N PHE A 45 15.69 -22.14 -0.92
CA PHE A 45 15.49 -20.81 -1.49
C PHE A 45 16.84 -20.12 -1.76
N LYS A 46 17.74 -20.06 -0.79
CA LYS A 46 19.12 -19.54 -0.94
C LYS A 46 19.85 -20.21 -2.11
N ALA A 47 19.78 -21.53 -2.20
CA ALA A 47 20.51 -22.31 -3.22
C ALA A 47 20.15 -21.91 -4.67
N ALA A 48 18.98 -21.30 -4.89
CA ALA A 48 18.56 -20.83 -6.21
C ALA A 48 19.26 -19.53 -6.64
N PHE A 49 19.86 -18.78 -5.71
CA PHE A 49 20.49 -17.48 -5.96
C PHE A 49 22.01 -17.47 -5.77
N GLY A 50 22.58 -18.56 -5.27
CA GLY A 50 24.02 -18.62 -4.97
C GLY A 50 24.41 -17.82 -3.73
N GLU A 51 25.61 -17.22 -3.76
CA GLU A 51 26.23 -16.53 -2.61
C GLU A 51 25.91 -15.02 -2.64
N ALA A 52 24.63 -14.66 -2.54
CA ALA A 52 24.23 -13.26 -2.35
C ALA A 52 24.50 -12.80 -0.90
N TYR A 53 24.76 -11.50 -0.71
CA TYR A 53 25.08 -10.92 0.60
C TYR A 53 23.95 -11.10 1.64
N ASP A 54 22.70 -10.97 1.24
CA ASP A 54 21.53 -11.14 2.09
C ASP A 54 21.50 -12.54 2.75
N PHE A 55 22.12 -13.53 2.14
CA PHE A 55 22.20 -14.89 2.67
C PHE A 55 23.47 -15.20 3.47
N ALA A 56 24.28 -14.20 3.81
CA ALA A 56 25.54 -14.41 4.52
C ALA A 56 25.34 -15.08 5.89
N SER A 57 24.25 -14.72 6.61
CA SER A 57 23.91 -15.35 7.89
C SER A 57 23.23 -16.72 7.76
N TRP A 58 22.77 -17.09 6.54
CA TRP A 58 21.98 -18.29 6.29
C TRP A 58 22.89 -19.53 6.19
N THR A 59 23.29 -20.03 7.34
CA THR A 59 24.19 -21.19 7.43
C THR A 59 23.47 -22.37 8.08
N PRO A 60 23.80 -23.62 7.72
CA PRO A 60 23.18 -24.82 8.33
C PRO A 60 23.37 -24.90 9.84
N ASN A 61 24.42 -24.29 10.40
CA ASN A 61 24.77 -24.39 11.81
C ASN A 61 24.02 -23.38 12.70
N ASN A 62 23.49 -22.29 12.10
CA ASN A 62 22.76 -21.27 12.85
C ASN A 62 21.24 -21.51 12.78
N PRO A 63 20.47 -21.20 13.85
CA PRO A 63 19.02 -21.17 13.78
C PRO A 63 18.52 -20.22 12.72
N CYS A 64 17.52 -20.60 11.91
CA CYS A 64 17.04 -19.72 10.84
C CYS A 64 16.27 -18.49 11.35
N CYS A 65 15.85 -18.51 12.59
CA CYS A 65 15.22 -17.33 13.21
C CYS A 65 16.22 -16.20 13.57
N ASP A 66 17.53 -16.52 13.53
CA ASP A 66 18.62 -15.55 13.72
C ASP A 66 19.19 -15.05 12.37
N TRP A 67 18.63 -15.52 11.25
CA TRP A 67 19.08 -15.12 9.93
C TRP A 67 18.54 -13.75 9.56
N TYR A 68 19.34 -12.97 8.82
CA TYR A 68 18.86 -11.73 8.22
C TYR A 68 17.61 -12.00 7.39
N ASP A 69 16.72 -11.04 7.36
CA ASP A 69 15.51 -11.05 6.54
C ASP A 69 14.48 -12.15 6.90
N VAL A 70 14.72 -12.93 7.94
CA VAL A 70 13.82 -13.97 8.44
C VAL A 70 13.20 -13.55 9.77
N THR A 71 11.88 -13.64 9.86
CA THR A 71 11.12 -13.41 11.10
C THR A 71 10.39 -14.68 11.48
N CYS A 72 10.55 -15.10 12.72
CA CYS A 72 9.84 -16.27 13.27
C CYS A 72 8.80 -15.87 14.33
N ASP A 73 7.75 -16.65 14.41
CA ASP A 73 6.88 -16.69 15.58
C ASP A 73 7.65 -17.29 16.77
N ARG A 74 7.77 -16.52 17.84
CA ARG A 74 8.61 -16.87 19.01
C ARG A 74 8.16 -18.10 19.79
N PHE A 75 6.89 -18.48 19.67
CA PHE A 75 6.32 -19.61 20.42
C PHE A 75 6.39 -20.92 19.64
N THR A 76 6.31 -20.84 18.31
CA THR A 76 6.27 -22.02 17.44
C THR A 76 7.56 -22.29 16.70
N GLY A 77 8.44 -21.27 16.59
CA GLY A 77 9.65 -21.31 15.77
C GLY A 77 9.36 -21.38 14.26
N ARG A 78 8.11 -21.10 13.85
CA ARG A 78 7.72 -21.08 12.43
C ARG A 78 8.09 -19.77 11.81
N VAL A 79 8.57 -19.81 10.57
CA VAL A 79 8.86 -18.61 9.78
C VAL A 79 7.54 -17.96 9.36
N ILE A 80 7.34 -16.71 9.79
CA ILE A 80 6.16 -15.89 9.49
C ILE A 80 6.49 -14.70 8.59
N GLY A 81 7.76 -14.30 8.48
CA GLY A 81 8.20 -13.21 7.62
C GLY A 81 9.48 -13.55 6.85
N LEU A 82 9.52 -13.13 5.60
CA LEU A 82 10.71 -13.15 4.73
C LEU A 82 10.76 -11.84 3.94
N ALA A 83 11.81 -11.04 4.17
CA ALA A 83 11.88 -9.69 3.62
C ALA A 83 13.26 -9.37 3.07
N ILE A 84 13.48 -9.57 1.76
CA ILE A 84 14.75 -9.37 1.06
C ILE A 84 14.70 -8.04 0.30
N PHE A 85 15.70 -7.18 0.53
CA PHE A 85 15.75 -5.82 0.00
C PHE A 85 17.08 -5.47 -0.63
N GLN A 86 17.04 -4.74 -1.75
CA GLN A 86 18.15 -3.94 -2.29
C GLN A 86 19.43 -4.72 -2.65
N ASP A 87 19.31 -5.99 -3.06
CA ASP A 87 20.45 -6.72 -3.61
C ASP A 87 20.43 -6.73 -5.15
N ALA A 88 21.33 -5.96 -5.75
CA ALA A 88 21.47 -5.90 -7.20
C ALA A 88 22.16 -7.16 -7.79
N ASN A 89 22.82 -7.96 -6.98
CA ASN A 89 23.51 -9.17 -7.39
C ASN A 89 22.61 -10.41 -7.33
N LEU A 90 21.46 -10.30 -6.63
CA LEU A 90 20.50 -11.38 -6.57
C LEU A 90 19.80 -11.52 -7.93
N THR A 91 20.15 -12.55 -8.67
CA THR A 91 19.67 -12.81 -10.03
C THR A 91 18.98 -14.16 -10.14
N GLY A 92 17.95 -14.26 -10.96
CA GLY A 92 17.22 -15.52 -11.20
C GLY A 92 15.72 -15.35 -11.17
N THR A 93 15.03 -16.42 -10.82
CA THR A 93 13.56 -16.43 -10.68
C THR A 93 13.15 -16.68 -9.23
N ILE A 94 11.94 -16.29 -8.87
CA ILE A 94 11.40 -16.55 -7.52
C ILE A 94 11.33 -18.07 -7.31
N PRO A 95 12.05 -18.63 -6.31
CA PRO A 95 12.14 -20.06 -6.12
C PRO A 95 10.83 -20.70 -5.63
N THR A 96 10.50 -21.86 -6.16
CA THR A 96 9.32 -22.63 -5.72
C THR A 96 9.45 -23.20 -4.31
N ALA A 97 10.66 -23.19 -3.74
CA ALA A 97 10.96 -23.57 -2.36
C ALA A 97 10.14 -22.79 -1.32
N LEU A 98 9.67 -21.57 -1.67
CA LEU A 98 8.75 -20.78 -0.83
C LEU A 98 7.51 -21.57 -0.40
N ALA A 99 7.02 -22.53 -1.22
CA ALA A 99 5.90 -23.38 -0.84
C ALA A 99 6.14 -24.20 0.44
N GLY A 100 7.39 -24.37 0.87
CA GLY A 100 7.78 -25.02 2.11
C GLY A 100 7.64 -24.17 3.38
N LEU A 101 7.14 -22.94 3.27
CA LEU A 101 6.91 -22.00 4.37
C LEU A 101 5.40 -21.79 4.64
N PRO A 102 4.67 -22.80 5.13
CA PRO A 102 3.20 -22.76 5.19
C PRO A 102 2.63 -21.75 6.21
N HIS A 103 3.48 -21.23 7.09
CA HIS A 103 3.10 -20.23 8.10
C HIS A 103 3.49 -18.80 7.72
N LEU A 104 4.04 -18.60 6.52
CA LEU A 104 4.46 -17.26 6.06
C LEU A 104 3.26 -16.32 5.97
N GLU A 105 3.37 -15.16 6.63
CA GLU A 105 2.36 -14.10 6.71
C GLU A 105 2.78 -12.84 5.94
N ASP A 106 4.09 -12.54 5.90
CA ASP A 106 4.67 -11.46 5.09
C ASP A 106 5.76 -12.01 4.16
N LEU A 107 5.62 -11.71 2.87
CA LEU A 107 6.65 -11.95 1.86
C LEU A 107 6.98 -10.64 1.15
N THR A 108 8.19 -10.15 1.34
CA THR A 108 8.69 -8.96 0.67
C THR A 108 9.97 -9.25 -0.11
N LEU A 109 9.91 -9.06 -1.43
CA LEU A 109 11.04 -9.11 -2.38
C LEU A 109 11.07 -7.76 -3.11
N ARG A 110 11.95 -6.85 -2.71
CA ARG A 110 11.88 -5.47 -3.17
C ARG A 110 13.25 -4.90 -3.57
N HIS A 111 13.27 -4.10 -4.66
CA HIS A 111 14.51 -3.54 -5.22
C HIS A 111 15.55 -4.61 -5.58
N LEU A 112 15.09 -5.67 -6.25
CA LEU A 112 15.88 -6.79 -6.72
C LEU A 112 15.85 -6.83 -8.26
N PRO A 113 16.61 -5.97 -8.95
CA PRO A 113 16.48 -5.78 -10.40
C PRO A 113 16.86 -7.02 -11.22
N GLY A 114 17.64 -7.94 -10.64
CA GLY A 114 18.01 -9.21 -11.26
C GLY A 114 16.98 -10.33 -11.05
N LEU A 115 15.96 -10.12 -10.18
CA LEU A 115 14.89 -11.09 -9.94
C LEU A 115 13.85 -10.99 -11.06
N SER A 116 13.74 -12.04 -11.90
CA SER A 116 12.98 -11.99 -13.15
C SER A 116 12.02 -13.17 -13.31
N GLY A 117 11.31 -13.22 -14.44
CA GLY A 117 10.38 -14.30 -14.77
C GLY A 117 9.02 -14.17 -14.10
N PRO A 118 8.16 -15.18 -14.23
CA PRO A 118 6.80 -15.13 -13.73
C PRO A 118 6.74 -15.33 -12.21
N ILE A 119 5.71 -14.78 -11.60
CA ILE A 119 5.37 -15.07 -10.20
C ILE A 119 4.93 -16.55 -10.11
N PRO A 120 5.63 -17.39 -9.33
CA PRO A 120 5.42 -18.83 -9.38
C PRO A 120 4.16 -19.28 -8.63
N PRO A 121 3.50 -20.38 -9.07
CA PRO A 121 2.33 -20.94 -8.36
C PRO A 121 2.60 -21.37 -6.92
N ALA A 122 3.86 -21.52 -6.53
CA ALA A 122 4.30 -21.79 -5.16
C ALA A 122 3.75 -20.77 -4.15
N ILE A 123 3.65 -19.48 -4.55
CA ILE A 123 3.09 -18.40 -3.72
C ILE A 123 1.61 -18.67 -3.40
N GLY A 124 0.84 -19.24 -4.33
CA GLY A 124 -0.55 -19.59 -4.08
C GLY A 124 -0.78 -20.65 -3.00
N LYS A 125 0.27 -21.34 -2.54
CA LYS A 125 0.21 -22.32 -1.43
C LYS A 125 0.37 -21.66 -0.05
N LEU A 126 0.76 -20.39 0.01
CA LEU A 126 1.01 -19.64 1.24
C LEU A 126 -0.32 -19.10 1.81
N SER A 127 -1.18 -19.98 2.28
CA SER A 127 -2.56 -19.65 2.70
C SER A 127 -2.66 -18.71 3.91
N ASN A 128 -1.56 -18.52 4.65
CA ASN A 128 -1.48 -17.59 5.77
C ASN A 128 -1.03 -16.17 5.36
N LEU A 129 -0.63 -15.98 4.09
CA LEU A 129 -0.08 -14.72 3.62
C LEU A 129 -1.10 -13.58 3.76
N SER A 130 -0.71 -12.57 4.52
CA SER A 130 -1.45 -11.33 4.75
C SER A 130 -0.88 -10.15 3.96
N SER A 131 0.42 -10.19 3.67
CA SER A 131 1.13 -9.17 2.90
C SER A 131 2.04 -9.83 1.86
N LEU A 132 1.88 -9.42 0.61
CA LEU A 132 2.74 -9.85 -0.51
C LEU A 132 3.27 -8.63 -1.24
N ARG A 133 4.59 -8.46 -1.22
CA ARG A 133 5.28 -7.40 -1.95
C ARG A 133 6.35 -8.01 -2.85
N ILE A 134 6.18 -7.89 -4.16
CA ILE A 134 7.20 -8.20 -5.18
C ILE A 134 7.27 -6.97 -6.07
N SER A 135 8.13 -6.02 -5.71
CA SER A 135 8.16 -4.71 -6.37
C SER A 135 9.58 -4.24 -6.67
N TRP A 136 9.71 -3.40 -7.72
CA TRP A 136 11.02 -2.96 -8.21
C TRP A 136 11.91 -4.16 -8.56
N THR A 137 11.34 -5.12 -9.33
CA THR A 137 12.04 -6.28 -9.85
C THR A 137 11.85 -6.36 -11.37
N ALA A 138 12.42 -7.40 -12.01
CA ALA A 138 12.17 -7.71 -13.41
C ALA A 138 11.09 -8.81 -13.59
N ALA A 139 10.20 -8.99 -12.60
CA ALA A 139 9.11 -9.95 -12.70
C ALA A 139 8.22 -9.65 -13.91
N SER A 140 7.79 -10.69 -14.63
CA SER A 140 7.12 -10.56 -15.92
C SER A 140 6.02 -11.60 -16.10
N GLY A 141 5.30 -11.54 -17.22
CA GLY A 141 4.14 -12.38 -17.47
C GLY A 141 2.85 -11.79 -16.85
N PRO A 142 1.76 -12.56 -16.82
CA PRO A 142 0.49 -12.06 -16.28
C PRO A 142 0.50 -12.00 -14.76
N VAL A 143 -0.32 -11.09 -14.20
CA VAL A 143 -0.69 -11.15 -12.78
C VAL A 143 -1.44 -12.46 -12.53
N PRO A 144 -0.95 -13.34 -11.63
CA PRO A 144 -1.52 -14.67 -11.54
C PRO A 144 -2.91 -14.72 -10.90
N SER A 145 -3.84 -15.41 -11.53
CA SER A 145 -5.20 -15.59 -11.00
C SER A 145 -5.26 -16.39 -9.69
N PHE A 146 -4.27 -17.25 -9.43
CA PHE A 146 -4.20 -18.02 -8.19
C PHE A 146 -4.02 -17.15 -6.93
N LEU A 147 -3.56 -15.90 -7.07
CA LEU A 147 -3.48 -14.96 -5.94
C LEU A 147 -4.85 -14.73 -5.30
N GLY A 148 -5.94 -14.86 -6.05
CA GLY A 148 -7.30 -14.80 -5.54
C GLY A 148 -7.66 -15.92 -4.52
N ALA A 149 -6.83 -16.96 -4.39
CA ALA A 149 -6.98 -17.99 -3.37
C ALA A 149 -6.42 -17.61 -1.99
N LEU A 150 -5.59 -16.55 -1.91
CA LEU A 150 -4.97 -16.08 -0.68
C LEU A 150 -5.98 -15.28 0.18
N LYS A 151 -6.85 -15.97 0.91
CA LYS A 151 -8.01 -15.37 1.60
C LYS A 151 -7.66 -14.47 2.79
N LYS A 152 -6.43 -14.57 3.32
CA LYS A 152 -5.92 -13.70 4.38
C LYS A 152 -5.21 -12.45 3.87
N LEU A 153 -4.99 -12.35 2.54
CA LEU A 153 -4.24 -11.25 1.95
C LEU A 153 -4.97 -9.93 2.19
N ASN A 154 -4.26 -9.00 2.82
CA ASN A 154 -4.70 -7.65 3.11
C ASN A 154 -4.03 -6.63 2.19
N PHE A 155 -2.78 -6.85 1.84
CA PHE A 155 -1.99 -5.96 1.00
C PHE A 155 -1.24 -6.70 -0.10
N LEU A 156 -1.36 -6.21 -1.35
CA LEU A 156 -0.68 -6.73 -2.53
C LEU A 156 0.09 -5.61 -3.23
N ASP A 157 1.41 -5.69 -3.28
CA ASP A 157 2.26 -4.79 -4.05
C ASP A 157 3.06 -5.56 -5.11
N LEU A 158 2.71 -5.35 -6.37
CA LEU A 158 3.42 -5.86 -7.54
C LEU A 158 3.91 -4.72 -8.44
N SER A 159 4.10 -3.53 -7.88
CA SER A 159 4.48 -2.33 -8.62
C SER A 159 5.91 -2.37 -9.16
N PHE A 160 6.19 -1.52 -10.15
CA PHE A 160 7.53 -1.39 -10.75
C PHE A 160 8.11 -2.74 -11.23
N ASN A 161 7.34 -3.42 -12.07
CA ASN A 161 7.70 -4.68 -12.69
C ASN A 161 7.46 -4.63 -14.22
N SER A 162 7.53 -5.77 -14.88
CA SER A 162 7.20 -5.94 -16.29
C SER A 162 5.97 -6.83 -16.50
N LEU A 163 5.03 -6.82 -15.54
CA LEU A 163 3.81 -7.62 -15.63
C LEU A 163 2.91 -7.12 -16.75
N SER A 164 2.22 -8.03 -17.43
CA SER A 164 1.41 -7.74 -18.62
C SER A 164 0.07 -8.47 -18.63
N GLY A 165 -0.76 -8.18 -19.63
CA GLY A 165 -2.10 -8.75 -19.73
C GLY A 165 -3.11 -8.11 -18.78
N ALA A 166 -4.29 -8.70 -18.66
CA ALA A 166 -5.38 -8.13 -17.88
C ALA A 166 -5.20 -8.37 -16.37
N ILE A 167 -5.76 -7.47 -15.57
CA ILE A 167 -5.91 -7.68 -14.12
C ILE A 167 -6.90 -8.82 -13.89
N PRO A 168 -6.54 -9.89 -13.17
CA PRO A 168 -7.44 -11.02 -12.99
C PRO A 168 -8.60 -10.68 -12.03
N ALA A 169 -9.84 -10.92 -12.46
CA ALA A 169 -11.03 -10.67 -11.64
C ALA A 169 -11.03 -11.44 -10.30
N SER A 170 -10.25 -12.54 -10.21
CA SER A 170 -10.09 -13.30 -8.96
C SER A 170 -9.54 -12.49 -7.79
N LEU A 171 -8.77 -11.43 -8.04
CA LEU A 171 -8.29 -10.52 -6.97
C LEU A 171 -9.47 -9.84 -6.25
N GLY A 172 -10.55 -9.52 -6.94
CA GLY A 172 -11.77 -8.98 -6.34
C GLY A 172 -12.50 -9.96 -5.42
N THR A 173 -12.11 -11.24 -5.38
CA THR A 173 -12.70 -12.25 -4.48
C THR A 173 -11.97 -12.38 -3.15
N ILE A 174 -10.89 -11.64 -2.93
CA ILE A 174 -10.12 -11.65 -1.68
C ILE A 174 -10.87 -10.80 -0.65
N PRO A 175 -11.35 -11.39 0.46
CA PRO A 175 -12.32 -10.72 1.34
C PRO A 175 -11.73 -9.58 2.18
N ASN A 176 -10.44 -9.66 2.51
CA ASN A 176 -9.80 -8.72 3.43
C ASN A 176 -8.82 -7.76 2.74
N LEU A 177 -8.83 -7.70 1.41
CA LEU A 177 -7.89 -6.88 0.68
C LEU A 177 -8.22 -5.39 0.84
N SER A 178 -7.33 -4.64 1.47
CA SER A 178 -7.45 -3.19 1.69
C SER A 178 -6.54 -2.37 0.77
N GLY A 179 -5.46 -2.96 0.28
CA GLY A 179 -4.52 -2.25 -0.59
C GLY A 179 -4.02 -3.10 -1.75
N ILE A 180 -4.06 -2.52 -2.95
CA ILE A 180 -3.47 -3.11 -4.17
C ILE A 180 -2.63 -2.06 -4.86
N ASN A 181 -1.36 -2.39 -5.09
CA ASN A 181 -0.46 -1.60 -5.92
C ASN A 181 0.03 -2.43 -7.11
N LEU A 182 -0.46 -2.10 -8.30
CA LEU A 182 -0.03 -2.66 -9.59
C LEU A 182 0.60 -1.60 -10.49
N SER A 183 0.92 -0.42 -9.95
CA SER A 183 1.43 0.71 -10.73
C SER A 183 2.76 0.38 -11.42
N ARG A 184 3.04 1.09 -12.52
CA ARG A 184 4.30 0.94 -13.28
C ARG A 184 4.55 -0.50 -13.72
N ASN A 185 3.62 -1.00 -14.52
CA ASN A 185 3.66 -2.28 -15.21
C ASN A 185 3.25 -2.09 -16.69
N ARG A 186 2.91 -3.16 -17.37
CA ARG A 186 2.42 -3.19 -18.76
C ARG A 186 1.03 -3.82 -18.84
N LEU A 187 0.20 -3.58 -17.81
CA LEU A 187 -1.14 -4.18 -17.73
C LEU A 187 -2.08 -3.54 -18.76
N THR A 188 -2.98 -4.34 -19.31
CA THR A 188 -3.89 -3.96 -20.38
C THR A 188 -5.34 -4.37 -20.07
N GLY A 189 -6.28 -3.92 -20.90
CA GLY A 189 -7.71 -4.22 -20.74
C GLY A 189 -8.38 -3.41 -19.64
N ALA A 190 -9.62 -3.75 -19.33
CA ALA A 190 -10.42 -2.99 -18.35
C ALA A 190 -10.06 -3.36 -16.90
N ILE A 191 -10.30 -2.43 -15.99
CA ILE A 191 -10.33 -2.72 -14.56
C ILE A 191 -11.52 -3.67 -14.31
N PRO A 192 -11.31 -4.85 -13.68
CA PRO A 192 -12.38 -5.82 -13.50
C PRO A 192 -13.46 -5.29 -12.54
N PRO A 193 -14.74 -5.61 -12.76
CA PRO A 193 -15.81 -5.28 -11.81
C PRO A 193 -15.61 -6.01 -10.48
N MET A 194 -16.26 -5.53 -9.43
CA MET A 194 -16.18 -6.05 -8.06
C MET A 194 -14.77 -6.00 -7.44
N PHE A 195 -13.85 -5.28 -8.08
CA PHE A 195 -12.49 -5.12 -7.60
C PHE A 195 -12.49 -4.28 -6.33
N LEU A 196 -12.03 -4.85 -5.20
CA LEU A 196 -12.07 -4.24 -3.85
C LEU A 196 -13.48 -4.00 -3.25
N SER A 197 -14.57 -4.35 -3.93
CA SER A 197 -15.94 -4.11 -3.44
C SER A 197 -16.29 -4.91 -2.18
N LYS A 198 -15.51 -5.94 -1.85
CA LYS A 198 -15.70 -6.77 -0.64
C LYS A 198 -14.82 -6.36 0.52
N SER A 199 -13.98 -5.35 0.36
CA SER A 199 -13.14 -4.87 1.45
C SER A 199 -14.01 -4.37 2.61
N PRO A 200 -13.86 -4.94 3.83
CA PRO A 200 -14.56 -4.45 5.01
C PRO A 200 -13.91 -3.20 5.59
N HIS A 201 -12.77 -2.80 5.02
CA HIS A 201 -11.96 -1.70 5.52
C HIS A 201 -12.56 -0.35 5.12
N GLN A 202 -12.46 0.62 6.02
CA GLN A 202 -12.80 2.01 5.71
C GLN A 202 -11.67 2.70 4.93
N ASP A 203 -10.46 2.15 5.01
CA ASP A 203 -9.28 2.65 4.32
C ASP A 203 -8.92 1.72 3.17
N VAL A 204 -9.33 2.07 1.96
CA VAL A 204 -9.04 1.30 0.75
C VAL A 204 -8.06 2.07 -0.13
N TYR A 205 -7.00 1.40 -0.54
CA TYR A 205 -5.91 1.96 -1.32
C TYR A 205 -5.78 1.25 -2.66
N LEU A 206 -5.79 2.00 -3.77
CA LEU A 206 -5.63 1.44 -5.11
C LEU A 206 -4.66 2.28 -5.93
N TRP A 207 -3.58 1.64 -6.40
CA TRP A 207 -2.61 2.22 -7.31
C TRP A 207 -2.53 1.37 -8.58
N LEU A 208 -3.01 1.93 -9.69
CA LEU A 208 -2.94 1.32 -11.03
C LEU A 208 -2.19 2.20 -12.03
N SER A 209 -1.58 3.28 -11.59
CA SER A 209 -0.94 4.28 -12.44
C SER A 209 0.17 3.71 -13.32
N HIS A 210 0.43 4.40 -14.43
CA HIS A 210 1.49 4.01 -15.37
C HIS A 210 1.35 2.55 -15.88
N ASN A 211 0.20 2.27 -16.50
CA ASN A 211 -0.11 1.04 -17.20
C ASN A 211 -0.75 1.36 -18.58
N ASN A 212 -1.30 0.38 -19.26
CA ASN A 212 -2.05 0.52 -20.50
C ASN A 212 -3.52 0.06 -20.32
N LEU A 213 -4.12 0.39 -19.16
CA LEU A 213 -5.51 0.02 -18.85
C LEU A 213 -6.47 0.88 -19.67
N THR A 214 -7.59 0.27 -20.11
CA THR A 214 -8.56 0.88 -21.00
C THR A 214 -9.99 0.74 -20.48
N GLY A 215 -10.94 1.44 -21.11
CA GLY A 215 -12.36 1.38 -20.75
C GLY A 215 -12.74 2.20 -19.53
N PRO A 216 -14.01 2.12 -19.11
CA PRO A 216 -14.52 2.93 -18.01
C PRO A 216 -14.10 2.38 -16.65
N ILE A 217 -14.18 3.25 -15.64
CA ILE A 217 -14.14 2.84 -14.23
C ILE A 217 -15.36 1.94 -13.95
N PRO A 218 -15.18 0.80 -13.26
CA PRO A 218 -16.30 -0.03 -12.86
C PRO A 218 -17.33 0.73 -12.04
N ALA A 219 -18.62 0.60 -12.35
CA ALA A 219 -19.69 1.33 -11.67
C ALA A 219 -19.76 1.04 -10.16
N ASP A 220 -19.34 -0.14 -9.73
CA ASP A 220 -19.28 -0.55 -8.32
C ASP A 220 -18.21 0.21 -7.51
N PHE A 221 -17.24 0.88 -8.16
CA PHE A 221 -16.30 1.78 -7.46
C PHE A 221 -17.01 2.94 -6.76
N ALA A 222 -18.19 3.33 -7.23
CA ALA A 222 -19.04 4.28 -6.54
C ALA A 222 -19.45 3.84 -5.12
N ALA A 223 -19.46 2.53 -4.84
CA ALA A 223 -19.75 1.98 -3.51
C ALA A 223 -18.50 1.72 -2.67
N VAL A 224 -17.31 1.73 -3.26
CA VAL A 224 -16.06 1.52 -2.53
C VAL A 224 -15.64 2.80 -1.81
N ASN A 225 -15.22 2.66 -0.57
CA ASN A 225 -14.75 3.78 0.24
C ASN A 225 -13.22 3.93 0.13
N PHE A 226 -12.77 4.47 -0.99
CA PHE A 226 -11.36 4.72 -1.20
C PHE A 226 -10.84 5.82 -0.29
N THR A 227 -9.66 5.62 0.29
CA THR A 227 -8.85 6.66 0.92
C THR A 227 -7.83 7.20 -0.07
N HIS A 228 -7.26 6.32 -0.90
CA HIS A 228 -6.27 6.67 -1.90
C HIS A 228 -6.58 5.97 -3.23
N LEU A 229 -6.67 6.76 -4.29
CA LEU A 229 -6.93 6.25 -5.64
C LEU A 229 -5.98 6.91 -6.65
N ASP A 230 -5.09 6.14 -7.24
CA ASP A 230 -4.20 6.57 -8.31
C ASP A 230 -4.42 5.71 -9.56
N LEU A 231 -5.10 6.27 -10.55
CA LEU A 231 -5.35 5.67 -11.86
C LEU A 231 -4.59 6.38 -12.99
N SER A 232 -3.69 7.30 -12.64
CA SER A 232 -3.03 8.20 -13.59
C SER A 232 -2.22 7.46 -14.66
N ARG A 233 -2.05 8.12 -15.83
CA ARG A 233 -1.22 7.60 -16.92
C ARG A 233 -1.65 6.19 -17.37
N ASN A 234 -2.88 6.12 -17.85
CA ASN A 234 -3.51 4.98 -18.49
C ASN A 234 -4.32 5.47 -19.71
N ASP A 235 -5.08 4.59 -20.34
CA ASP A 235 -6.01 4.91 -21.45
C ASP A 235 -7.47 4.74 -20.98
N LEU A 236 -7.78 5.08 -19.72
CA LEU A 236 -9.12 4.97 -19.14
C LEU A 236 -10.06 6.04 -19.71
N THR A 237 -11.35 5.71 -19.82
CA THR A 237 -12.35 6.56 -20.47
C THR A 237 -13.62 6.68 -19.65
N GLY A 238 -14.57 7.53 -20.10
CA GLY A 238 -15.91 7.65 -19.57
C GLY A 238 -16.01 8.45 -18.29
N ASP A 239 -17.08 8.23 -17.55
CA ASP A 239 -17.47 9.03 -16.40
C ASP A 239 -16.85 8.52 -15.10
N ALA A 240 -16.09 9.38 -14.42
CA ALA A 240 -15.49 9.14 -13.12
C ALA A 240 -16.23 9.86 -11.97
N SER A 241 -17.35 10.54 -12.24
CA SER A 241 -18.09 11.35 -11.25
C SER A 241 -18.55 10.55 -10.03
N GLY A 242 -18.83 9.25 -10.20
CA GLY A 242 -19.23 8.35 -9.12
C GLY A 242 -18.18 8.12 -8.03
N LEU A 243 -16.91 8.54 -8.25
CA LEU A 243 -15.85 8.49 -7.23
C LEU A 243 -16.00 9.60 -6.20
N PHE A 244 -16.71 10.68 -6.53
CA PHE A 244 -16.93 11.84 -5.67
C PHE A 244 -18.27 11.73 -4.93
N GLY A 245 -18.52 12.61 -3.98
CA GLY A 245 -19.78 12.70 -3.24
C GLY A 245 -19.59 12.87 -1.73
N ARG A 246 -20.69 13.26 -1.07
CA ARG A 246 -20.73 13.40 0.39
C ARG A 246 -20.54 12.06 1.08
N GLY A 247 -19.77 12.04 2.17
CA GLY A 247 -19.55 10.84 2.96
C GLY A 247 -18.50 9.89 2.38
N LYS A 248 -17.84 10.24 1.27
CA LYS A 248 -16.65 9.55 0.80
C LYS A 248 -15.43 9.93 1.65
N GLU A 249 -14.60 8.93 1.95
CA GLU A 249 -13.38 9.09 2.78
C GLU A 249 -12.13 9.43 1.95
N LEU A 250 -12.31 9.72 0.66
CA LEU A 250 -11.24 9.95 -0.29
C LEU A 250 -10.37 11.14 0.14
N GLN A 251 -9.07 10.90 0.23
CA GLN A 251 -8.06 11.88 0.64
C GLN A 251 -7.11 12.23 -0.50
N TYR A 252 -6.83 11.26 -1.35
CA TYR A 252 -5.95 11.37 -2.51
C TYR A 252 -6.62 10.80 -3.75
N ILE A 253 -6.68 11.59 -4.82
CA ILE A 253 -7.15 11.13 -6.12
C ILE A 253 -6.26 11.67 -7.25
N ASP A 254 -5.71 10.76 -8.05
CA ASP A 254 -5.00 11.08 -9.29
C ASP A 254 -5.64 10.30 -10.46
N LEU A 255 -6.34 11.02 -11.32
CA LEU A 255 -6.92 10.54 -12.56
C LEU A 255 -6.19 11.09 -13.79
N SER A 256 -5.08 11.80 -13.58
CA SER A 256 -4.40 12.56 -14.64
C SER A 256 -3.91 11.67 -15.79
N ARG A 257 -3.83 12.27 -16.99
CA ARG A 257 -3.32 11.60 -18.18
C ARG A 257 -4.09 10.32 -18.51
N ASN A 258 -5.39 10.53 -18.76
CA ASN A 258 -6.36 9.54 -19.22
C ASN A 258 -7.28 10.17 -20.27
N ALA A 259 -8.38 9.52 -20.60
CA ALA A 259 -9.41 10.05 -21.49
C ALA A 259 -10.78 10.13 -20.81
N PHE A 260 -10.83 10.50 -19.52
CA PHE A 260 -12.06 10.70 -18.78
C PHE A 260 -12.85 11.89 -19.33
N ASP A 261 -14.17 11.71 -19.41
CA ASP A 261 -15.12 12.67 -20.00
C ASP A 261 -16.37 12.74 -19.11
N PHE A 262 -16.44 13.78 -18.27
CA PHE A 262 -17.57 14.03 -17.37
C PHE A 262 -17.62 15.51 -16.97
N ASP A 263 -18.81 15.97 -16.53
CA ASP A 263 -19.05 17.33 -16.05
C ASP A 263 -18.61 17.49 -14.57
N LEU A 264 -17.66 18.40 -14.34
CA LEU A 264 -17.15 18.71 -13.01
C LEU A 264 -18.10 19.64 -12.20
N SER A 265 -18.99 20.39 -12.87
CA SER A 265 -19.74 21.52 -12.29
C SER A 265 -20.59 21.16 -11.09
N GLY A 266 -21.24 19.99 -11.14
CA GLY A 266 -22.19 19.55 -10.11
C GLY A 266 -21.62 18.66 -9.04
N LEU A 267 -20.31 18.40 -9.07
CA LEU A 267 -19.71 17.44 -8.15
C LEU A 267 -19.55 18.03 -6.74
N VAL A 268 -19.86 17.19 -5.76
CA VAL A 268 -19.51 17.44 -4.37
C VAL A 268 -18.24 16.69 -4.04
N LEU A 269 -17.16 17.41 -3.80
CA LEU A 269 -15.87 16.81 -3.49
C LEU A 269 -15.84 16.32 -2.02
N PRO A 270 -15.23 15.15 -1.73
CA PRO A 270 -15.02 14.70 -0.35
C PRO A 270 -14.23 15.72 0.47
N GLU A 271 -14.66 15.98 1.70
CA GLU A 271 -14.09 17.05 2.56
C GLU A 271 -12.65 16.77 3.01
N ARG A 272 -12.24 15.50 2.97
CA ARG A 272 -10.90 15.06 3.39
C ARG A 272 -9.85 15.11 2.28
N LEU A 273 -10.24 15.46 1.05
CA LEU A 273 -9.29 15.55 -0.05
C LEU A 273 -8.20 16.59 0.23
N TYR A 274 -6.95 16.12 0.15
CA TYR A 274 -5.77 16.98 0.18
C TYR A 274 -5.04 17.04 -1.15
N PHE A 275 -5.26 16.04 -2.02
CA PHE A 275 -4.64 15.94 -3.34
C PHE A 275 -5.68 15.58 -4.41
N VAL A 276 -5.77 16.39 -5.46
CA VAL A 276 -6.63 16.18 -6.62
C VAL A 276 -5.85 16.52 -7.88
N ASP A 277 -5.56 15.52 -8.70
CA ASP A 277 -5.08 15.72 -10.08
C ASP A 277 -6.03 15.04 -11.06
N VAL A 278 -6.71 15.84 -11.84
CA VAL A 278 -7.55 15.39 -12.95
C VAL A 278 -7.09 15.96 -14.30
N SER A 279 -5.86 16.45 -14.34
CA SER A 279 -5.27 17.08 -15.52
C SER A 279 -5.11 16.13 -16.70
N HIS A 280 -5.01 16.68 -17.90
CA HIS A 280 -4.83 15.91 -19.14
C HIS A 280 -5.93 14.85 -19.34
N ASN A 281 -7.17 15.34 -19.43
CA ASN A 281 -8.37 14.55 -19.69
C ASN A 281 -9.31 15.30 -20.67
N ALA A 282 -10.55 14.85 -20.81
CA ALA A 282 -11.59 15.52 -21.59
C ALA A 282 -12.71 16.12 -20.71
N ILE A 283 -12.42 16.38 -19.42
CA ILE A 283 -13.38 16.83 -18.41
C ILE A 283 -13.88 18.23 -18.76
N ASP A 284 -15.19 18.44 -18.68
CA ASP A 284 -15.86 19.71 -18.99
C ASP A 284 -16.58 20.32 -17.77
N GLY A 285 -17.42 21.32 -18.03
CA GLY A 285 -18.12 22.06 -16.98
C GLY A 285 -17.30 23.15 -16.33
N SER A 286 -17.53 23.42 -15.07
CA SER A 286 -16.85 24.45 -14.29
C SER A 286 -16.25 23.87 -12.99
N ILE A 287 -15.25 24.56 -12.43
CA ILE A 287 -14.69 24.19 -11.14
C ILE A 287 -15.74 24.45 -10.05
N PRO A 288 -16.08 23.43 -9.21
CA PRO A 288 -17.05 23.63 -8.13
C PRO A 288 -16.60 24.69 -7.14
N ALA A 289 -17.50 25.62 -6.76
CA ALA A 289 -17.18 26.70 -5.80
C ALA A 289 -16.72 26.16 -4.43
N GLN A 290 -17.10 24.94 -4.08
CA GLN A 290 -16.68 24.25 -2.86
C GLN A 290 -15.15 24.20 -2.72
N VAL A 291 -14.40 24.09 -3.83
CA VAL A 291 -12.92 23.98 -3.80
C VAL A 291 -12.28 25.14 -3.04
N ALA A 292 -12.86 26.34 -3.13
CA ALA A 292 -12.34 27.50 -2.42
C ALA A 292 -12.49 27.41 -0.88
N SER A 293 -13.39 26.57 -0.38
CA SER A 293 -13.61 26.39 1.07
C SER A 293 -12.94 25.15 1.65
N MET A 294 -12.24 24.35 0.82
CA MET A 294 -11.58 23.12 1.25
C MET A 294 -10.21 23.41 1.88
N SER A 295 -10.18 23.57 3.19
CA SER A 295 -8.95 23.94 3.94
C SER A 295 -7.84 22.89 3.88
N ASN A 296 -8.18 21.62 3.66
CA ASN A 296 -7.20 20.52 3.59
C ASN A 296 -6.57 20.36 2.19
N LEU A 297 -7.11 21.03 1.18
CA LEU A 297 -6.67 20.84 -0.21
C LEU A 297 -5.31 21.51 -0.43
N ASN A 298 -4.26 20.69 -0.57
CA ASN A 298 -2.87 21.14 -0.75
C ASN A 298 -2.40 21.08 -2.21
N PHE A 299 -3.06 20.25 -3.01
CA PHE A 299 -2.79 20.12 -4.43
C PHE A 299 -4.09 19.97 -5.21
N PHE A 300 -4.25 20.83 -6.24
CA PHE A 300 -5.42 20.81 -7.13
C PHE A 300 -4.97 21.14 -8.53
N ASN A 301 -5.08 20.20 -9.46
CA ASN A 301 -4.68 20.38 -10.84
C ASN A 301 -5.77 19.92 -11.80
N VAL A 302 -6.30 20.85 -12.58
CA VAL A 302 -7.34 20.63 -13.60
C VAL A 302 -6.86 21.06 -14.98
N SER A 303 -5.57 21.31 -15.17
CA SER A 303 -5.01 21.76 -16.46
C SER A 303 -5.23 20.75 -17.58
N TYR A 304 -5.17 21.20 -18.82
CA TYR A 304 -5.33 20.34 -20.00
C TYR A 304 -6.65 19.55 -20.00
N ASN A 305 -7.76 20.29 -19.90
CA ASN A 305 -9.13 19.77 -19.95
C ASN A 305 -10.02 20.65 -20.82
N ARG A 306 -11.36 20.53 -20.70
CA ARG A 306 -12.33 21.35 -21.46
C ARG A 306 -13.15 22.26 -20.55
N LEU A 307 -12.64 22.60 -19.36
CA LEU A 307 -13.35 23.39 -18.36
C LEU A 307 -13.57 24.84 -18.82
N CYS A 308 -14.63 25.47 -18.30
CA CYS A 308 -15.04 26.83 -18.60
C CYS A 308 -15.56 27.54 -17.34
N GLY A 309 -15.52 28.87 -17.33
CA GLY A 309 -16.01 29.70 -16.22
C GLY A 309 -14.91 30.20 -15.30
N PRO A 310 -15.28 30.91 -14.22
CA PRO A 310 -14.30 31.50 -13.33
C PRO A 310 -13.63 30.47 -12.43
N VAL A 311 -12.33 30.63 -12.19
CA VAL A 311 -11.63 29.93 -11.10
C VAL A 311 -12.20 30.47 -9.77
N PRO A 312 -12.69 29.62 -8.88
CA PRO A 312 -13.21 30.04 -7.57
C PRO A 312 -12.13 30.78 -6.77
N ALA A 313 -12.49 31.90 -6.17
CA ALA A 313 -11.58 32.71 -5.37
C ALA A 313 -11.71 32.41 -3.87
N GLY A 314 -10.62 32.48 -3.14
CA GLY A 314 -10.59 32.31 -1.67
C GLY A 314 -9.93 31.03 -1.19
N GLY A 315 -9.79 30.88 0.11
CA GLY A 315 -9.14 29.71 0.75
C GLY A 315 -7.75 29.43 0.20
N ASN A 316 -7.44 28.15 0.01
CA ASN A 316 -6.15 27.69 -0.50
C ASN A 316 -5.95 27.94 -2.00
N MET A 317 -6.99 28.42 -2.73
CA MET A 317 -6.92 28.65 -4.17
C MET A 317 -5.84 29.65 -4.56
N ALA A 318 -5.53 30.63 -3.70
CA ALA A 318 -4.46 31.61 -3.93
C ALA A 318 -3.04 31.00 -3.92
N GLY A 319 -2.89 29.78 -3.40
CA GLY A 319 -1.63 29.04 -3.39
C GLY A 319 -1.35 28.23 -4.67
N PHE A 320 -2.34 28.09 -5.54
CA PHE A 320 -2.17 27.35 -6.80
C PHE A 320 -1.79 28.31 -7.91
N ASP A 321 -0.81 27.92 -8.72
CA ASP A 321 -0.31 28.72 -9.81
C ASP A 321 -1.10 28.52 -11.11
N LEU A 322 -0.75 29.27 -12.13
CA LEU A 322 -1.42 29.21 -13.43
C LEU A 322 -1.31 27.82 -14.10
N TYR A 323 -0.26 27.04 -13.81
CA TYR A 323 -0.06 25.73 -14.42
C TYR A 323 -1.11 24.70 -13.98
N ASN A 324 -1.76 24.95 -12.85
CA ASN A 324 -2.85 24.11 -12.36
C ASN A 324 -4.16 24.27 -13.16
N PHE A 325 -4.33 25.38 -13.92
CA PHE A 325 -5.59 25.75 -14.57
C PHE A 325 -5.48 25.94 -16.08
N GLN A 326 -4.28 26.14 -16.62
CA GLN A 326 -4.07 26.46 -18.02
C GLN A 326 -4.51 25.32 -18.96
N HIS A 327 -4.60 25.64 -20.26
CA HIS A 327 -4.98 24.70 -21.31
C HIS A 327 -6.38 24.10 -21.09
N ASN A 328 -7.33 24.95 -20.72
CA ASN A 328 -8.74 24.65 -20.68
C ASN A 328 -9.49 25.41 -21.77
N LYS A 329 -10.77 25.12 -21.99
CA LYS A 329 -11.58 25.71 -23.06
C LYS A 329 -11.80 27.20 -22.86
N CYS A 330 -12.20 27.62 -21.64
CA CYS A 330 -12.54 29.01 -21.30
C CYS A 330 -12.50 29.27 -19.78
N LEU A 331 -11.55 28.67 -19.03
CA LEU A 331 -11.33 29.09 -17.65
C LEU A 331 -10.74 30.51 -17.62
N CYS A 332 -11.16 31.31 -16.64
CA CYS A 332 -10.72 32.70 -16.46
C CYS A 332 -10.70 33.07 -14.96
N GLY A 333 -10.19 34.27 -14.64
CA GLY A 333 -10.03 34.70 -13.24
C GLY A 333 -8.73 34.20 -12.61
N ALA A 334 -8.22 34.90 -11.59
CA ALA A 334 -6.92 34.60 -10.99
C ALA A 334 -6.72 33.12 -10.65
N PRO A 335 -5.53 32.55 -10.98
CA PRO A 335 -4.32 33.13 -11.52
C PRO A 335 -4.30 33.30 -13.05
N LEU A 336 -5.38 32.93 -13.74
CA LEU A 336 -5.58 33.16 -15.17
C LEU A 336 -6.01 34.59 -15.43
N PRO A 337 -6.03 35.07 -16.73
CA PRO A 337 -6.57 36.37 -17.10
C PRO A 337 -8.03 36.53 -16.61
N SER A 338 -8.43 37.78 -16.40
CA SER A 338 -9.80 38.14 -15.98
C SER A 338 -10.86 37.61 -16.95
N CYS A 339 -11.99 37.23 -16.48
CA CYS A 339 -13.17 36.92 -17.30
C CYS A 339 -13.68 38.21 -18.04
#